data_b40f5f4d2f2e920704d48b74254c27a1
#
_entry.id   b40f5f4d2f2e920704d48b74254c27a1
#
_cell.length_a   1.000
_cell.length_b   1.000
_cell.length_c   1.000
_cell.angle_alpha   90.00
_cell.angle_beta   90.00
_cell.angle_gamma   90.00
#
_symmetry.space_group_name_H-M   'P 1'
#
loop_
_entity.id
_entity.type
_entity.pdbx_description
1 polymer ?
#
loop_
_entity_poly.entity_id
_entity_poly.type
_entity_poly.pdbx_seq_one_letter_code
_entity_poly.pdbx_strand_id
1 'polypeptide(L)'
;MSTENGTGTRERLRVYVTGECEGLPALREALEAHPELEVVGWSEQVAQATAALAGGHLDTILHGTRESSLPAGEIAAIREQTRTPIVVLASGEASTLLDEALEADVADVLLLPQLTENVAFAIRKASHARRAAPLPGANTRQGRIVTVFSPKGGTGKTVIATNLAAAVAKSEGKRVLLLDLDLQFGDAAIMLGVEPEKTIYDLVVAPGELDSEKLAGYVTKHVSGLDMLPAPLRPEDAELVTEAKLGRLLEVARETYDVIVVDTSPFFHGPMLATLDRTDELLMVCGLDVPTLKNVRLSLQTLELLSFPQQRIRFLLNRANSKVGLKKREVESA
;
A
#
# COMPACT_ATOMS: atom_id res chain seq x y z
N MET A 1 7.54 44.14 5.68
CA MET A 1 6.99 43.38 6.59
C MET A 1 6.93 42.04 5.95
N SER A 2 7.88 41.23 6.32
CA SER A 2 8.40 40.09 5.54
C SER A 2 7.56 38.84 5.72
N THR A 3 7.04 38.32 4.61
CA THR A 3 6.46 37.00 4.51
C THR A 3 7.57 35.98 4.28
N GLU A 4 7.99 35.28 5.32
CA GLU A 4 8.83 34.10 5.18
C GLU A 4 7.96 32.90 4.74
N ASN A 5 8.09 32.54 3.48
CA ASN A 5 7.64 31.27 2.95
C ASN A 5 8.54 30.17 3.51
N GLY A 6 8.04 29.38 4.43
CA GLY A 6 8.64 28.13 4.87
C GLY A 6 8.49 27.06 3.78
N THR A 7 9.45 27.00 2.86
CA THR A 7 9.62 25.82 1.98
C THR A 7 10.19 24.69 2.82
N GLY A 8 9.35 23.78 3.26
CA GLY A 8 9.78 22.48 3.82
C GLY A 8 10.67 21.81 2.77
N THR A 9 11.93 21.57 3.12
CA THR A 9 12.92 20.86 2.29
C THR A 9 12.40 19.43 2.10
N ARG A 10 11.82 19.12 0.95
CA ARG A 10 11.53 17.72 0.60
C ARG A 10 12.86 16.97 0.58
N GLU A 11 12.96 15.92 1.38
CA GLU A 11 14.12 15.04 1.42
C GLU A 11 14.32 14.46 0.01
N ARG A 12 15.52 14.62 -0.57
CA ARG A 12 15.84 14.12 -1.91
C ARG A 12 15.99 12.62 -1.85
N LEU A 13 15.47 11.92 -2.88
CA LEU A 13 15.64 10.48 -3.00
C LEU A 13 17.08 10.13 -3.36
N ARG A 14 17.71 9.29 -2.55
CA ARG A 14 19.10 8.89 -2.70
C ARG A 14 19.23 7.72 -3.67
N VAL A 15 19.88 7.96 -4.78
CA VAL A 15 20.01 7.03 -5.91
C VAL A 15 21.47 6.65 -6.15
N TYR A 16 21.73 5.37 -6.31
CA TYR A 16 23.02 4.86 -6.80
C TYR A 16 22.87 4.32 -8.21
N VAL A 17 23.82 4.59 -9.09
CA VAL A 17 23.78 4.14 -10.48
C VAL A 17 24.93 3.18 -10.73
N THR A 18 24.63 2.02 -11.29
CA THR A 18 25.64 0.99 -11.62
C THR A 18 25.36 0.39 -13.01
N GLY A 19 26.37 -0.22 -13.59
CA GLY A 19 26.28 -0.83 -14.91
C GLY A 19 26.41 0.16 -16.05
N GLU A 20 26.24 -0.32 -17.26
CA GLU A 20 26.39 0.47 -18.49
C GLU A 20 25.25 0.18 -19.49
N CYS A 21 24.71 1.24 -20.08
CA CYS A 21 23.83 1.12 -21.24
C CYS A 21 23.97 2.33 -22.16
N GLU A 22 23.56 2.16 -23.42
CA GLU A 22 23.54 3.26 -24.37
C GLU A 22 22.55 4.34 -23.90
N GLY A 23 22.97 5.61 -23.87
CA GLY A 23 22.16 6.73 -23.36
C GLY A 23 22.32 7.03 -21.87
N LEU A 24 22.88 6.15 -21.05
CA LEU A 24 23.12 6.41 -19.63
C LEU A 24 24.07 7.60 -19.37
N PRO A 25 25.16 7.79 -20.14
CA PRO A 25 26.02 8.98 -19.98
C PRO A 25 25.29 10.30 -20.23
N ALA A 26 24.39 10.35 -21.21
CA ALA A 26 23.58 11.54 -21.50
C ALA A 26 22.54 11.83 -20.39
N LEU A 27 22.07 10.80 -19.73
CA LEU A 27 21.10 10.92 -18.61
C LEU A 27 21.77 11.38 -17.32
N ARG A 28 23.10 11.17 -17.16
CA ARG A 28 23.85 11.45 -15.94
C ARG A 28 23.69 12.89 -15.45
N GLU A 29 24.02 13.85 -16.30
CA GLU A 29 23.98 15.28 -15.94
C GLU A 29 22.57 15.72 -15.54
N ALA A 30 21.56 15.18 -16.23
CA ALA A 30 20.16 15.49 -15.96
C ALA A 30 19.66 14.88 -14.64
N LEU A 31 20.11 13.68 -14.27
CA LEU A 31 19.79 13.06 -12.97
C LEU A 31 20.47 13.79 -11.81
N GLU A 32 21.72 14.19 -11.97
CA GLU A 32 22.48 14.94 -10.96
C GLU A 32 21.89 16.35 -10.73
N ALA A 33 21.31 16.96 -11.78
CA ALA A 33 20.66 18.26 -11.70
C ALA A 33 19.19 18.20 -11.22
N HIS A 34 18.61 17.01 -11.10
CA HIS A 34 17.19 16.87 -10.78
C HIS A 34 16.87 17.28 -9.34
N PRO A 35 15.87 18.17 -9.08
CA PRO A 35 15.60 18.77 -7.77
C PRO A 35 15.20 17.76 -6.69
N GLU A 36 14.57 16.63 -7.06
CA GLU A 36 14.09 15.62 -6.13
C GLU A 36 15.06 14.44 -5.94
N LEU A 37 16.18 14.39 -6.68
CA LEU A 37 17.13 13.29 -6.63
C LEU A 37 18.48 13.73 -6.03
N GLU A 38 19.12 12.82 -5.30
CA GLU A 38 20.51 12.89 -4.85
C GLU A 38 21.25 11.66 -5.38
N VAL A 39 22.04 11.84 -6.45
CA VAL A 39 22.84 10.75 -6.98
C VAL A 39 24.09 10.62 -6.10
N VAL A 40 24.14 9.58 -5.28
CA VAL A 40 25.18 9.36 -4.27
C VAL A 40 26.42 8.67 -4.82
N GLY A 41 26.35 8.11 -6.03
CA GLY A 41 27.52 7.52 -6.69
C GLY A 41 27.18 6.81 -8.01
N TRP A 42 28.27 6.52 -8.74
CA TRP A 42 28.28 5.83 -10.04
C TRP A 42 29.34 4.75 -10.06
N SER A 43 29.04 3.61 -10.68
CA SER A 43 30.03 2.57 -10.96
C SER A 43 29.68 1.85 -12.27
N GLU A 44 30.68 1.46 -13.03
CA GLU A 44 30.49 0.66 -14.26
C GLU A 44 30.20 -0.81 -13.95
N GLN A 45 30.66 -1.29 -12.79
CA GLN A 45 30.51 -2.68 -12.38
C GLN A 45 29.90 -2.78 -10.98
N VAL A 46 29.02 -3.76 -10.77
CA VAL A 46 28.38 -4.03 -9.47
C VAL A 46 29.43 -4.26 -8.35
N ALA A 47 30.55 -4.93 -8.68
CA ALA A 47 31.61 -5.17 -7.71
C ALA A 47 32.22 -3.90 -7.10
N GLN A 48 32.21 -2.79 -7.83
CA GLN A 48 32.72 -1.49 -7.35
C GLN A 48 31.71 -0.77 -6.45
N ALA A 49 30.43 -1.14 -6.54
CA ALA A 49 29.34 -0.55 -5.76
C ALA A 49 29.20 -1.14 -4.35
N THR A 50 29.87 -2.25 -4.04
CA THR A 50 29.66 -3.08 -2.83
C THR A 50 29.63 -2.26 -1.53
N ALA A 51 30.57 -1.32 -1.34
CA ALA A 51 30.61 -0.50 -0.13
C ALA A 51 29.41 0.47 -0.02
N ALA A 52 28.98 1.04 -1.15
CA ALA A 52 27.83 1.94 -1.21
C ALA A 52 26.51 1.19 -1.03
N LEU A 53 26.41 -0.02 -1.59
CA LEU A 53 25.22 -0.88 -1.49
C LEU A 53 25.04 -1.44 -0.07
N ALA A 54 26.14 -1.79 0.62
CA ALA A 54 26.08 -2.38 1.96
C ALA A 54 25.96 -1.34 3.09
N GLY A 55 26.50 -0.12 2.92
CA GLY A 55 26.63 0.87 4.00
C GLY A 55 25.75 2.11 3.88
N GLY A 56 25.08 2.31 2.76
CA GLY A 56 24.31 3.52 2.48
C GLY A 56 22.80 3.36 2.61
N HIS A 57 22.13 4.37 3.15
CA HIS A 57 20.68 4.48 3.00
C HIS A 57 20.38 4.94 1.57
N LEU A 58 20.00 4.00 0.70
CA LEU A 58 19.65 4.25 -0.69
C LEU A 58 18.14 4.03 -0.88
N ASP A 59 17.47 4.91 -1.59
CA ASP A 59 16.05 4.76 -1.92
C ASP A 59 15.84 3.89 -3.16
N THR A 60 16.75 3.98 -4.15
CA THR A 60 16.67 3.21 -5.40
C THR A 60 18.06 2.99 -6.00
N ILE A 61 18.25 1.88 -6.69
CA ILE A 61 19.41 1.59 -7.52
C ILE A 61 18.96 1.63 -8.99
N LEU A 62 19.67 2.41 -9.80
CA LEU A 62 19.55 2.33 -11.27
C LEU A 62 20.64 1.40 -11.78
N HIS A 63 20.25 0.37 -12.54
CA HIS A 63 21.20 -0.58 -13.12
C HIS A 63 21.10 -0.57 -14.64
N GLY A 64 22.16 -0.07 -15.30
CA GLY A 64 22.26 -0.05 -16.76
C GLY A 64 22.72 -1.39 -17.32
N THR A 65 22.07 -1.89 -18.37
CA THR A 65 22.50 -3.08 -19.10
C THR A 65 22.53 -2.84 -20.61
N ARG A 66 23.54 -3.42 -21.28
CA ARG A 66 23.65 -3.47 -22.75
C ARG A 66 23.03 -4.74 -23.34
N GLU A 67 22.65 -5.68 -22.49
CA GLU A 67 22.10 -6.96 -22.92
C GLU A 67 20.63 -6.80 -23.34
N SER A 68 20.21 -7.64 -24.28
CA SER A 68 18.81 -7.75 -24.71
C SER A 68 17.95 -8.62 -23.76
N SER A 69 18.59 -9.26 -22.79
CA SER A 69 17.98 -10.00 -21.69
C SER A 69 18.31 -9.36 -20.34
N LEU A 70 17.57 -9.69 -19.30
CA LEU A 70 17.82 -9.17 -17.97
C LEU A 70 19.17 -9.71 -17.43
N PRO A 71 20.07 -8.86 -16.88
CA PRO A 71 21.36 -9.30 -16.35
C PRO A 71 21.18 -9.99 -14.97
N ALA A 72 20.58 -11.18 -14.99
CA ALA A 72 20.19 -11.92 -13.78
C ALA A 72 21.35 -12.12 -12.79
N GLY A 73 22.58 -12.36 -13.28
CA GLY A 73 23.77 -12.50 -12.44
C GLY A 73 24.16 -11.22 -11.71
N GLU A 74 24.07 -10.06 -12.36
CA GLU A 74 24.38 -8.77 -11.76
C GLU A 74 23.29 -8.34 -10.78
N ILE A 75 22.01 -8.60 -11.11
CA ILE A 75 20.89 -8.34 -10.20
C ILE A 75 20.99 -9.22 -8.96
N ALA A 76 21.34 -10.50 -9.09
CA ALA A 76 21.58 -11.38 -7.96
C ALA A 76 22.73 -10.86 -7.06
N ALA A 77 23.85 -10.42 -7.66
CA ALA A 77 24.95 -9.83 -6.92
C ALA A 77 24.56 -8.55 -6.16
N ILE A 78 23.70 -7.70 -6.73
CA ILE A 78 23.14 -6.54 -6.04
C ILE A 78 22.24 -7.00 -4.88
N ARG A 79 21.40 -8.02 -5.11
CA ARG A 79 20.47 -8.56 -4.11
C ARG A 79 21.17 -9.21 -2.91
N GLU A 80 22.36 -9.76 -3.09
CA GLU A 80 23.19 -10.25 -1.98
C GLU A 80 23.64 -9.13 -1.04
N GLN A 81 23.80 -7.90 -1.54
CA GLN A 81 24.28 -6.75 -0.79
C GLN A 81 23.16 -5.91 -0.19
N THR A 82 22.02 -5.80 -0.87
CA THR A 82 20.95 -4.88 -0.45
C THR A 82 19.57 -5.31 -0.97
N ARG A 83 18.53 -4.85 -0.26
CA ARG A 83 17.13 -4.96 -0.68
C ARG A 83 16.58 -3.67 -1.29
N THR A 84 17.44 -2.71 -1.56
CA THR A 84 17.04 -1.48 -2.24
C THR A 84 16.39 -1.80 -3.60
N PRO A 85 15.26 -1.19 -3.97
CA PRO A 85 14.62 -1.39 -5.25
C PRO A 85 15.58 -1.15 -6.41
N ILE A 86 15.55 -2.03 -7.39
CA ILE A 86 16.36 -1.93 -8.60
C ILE A 86 15.44 -1.53 -9.75
N VAL A 87 15.78 -0.45 -10.44
CA VAL A 87 15.19 -0.06 -11.72
C VAL A 87 16.24 -0.32 -12.79
N VAL A 88 15.91 -1.17 -13.75
CA VAL A 88 16.82 -1.51 -14.86
C VAL A 88 16.65 -0.52 -16.00
N LEU A 89 17.77 -0.01 -16.50
CA LEU A 89 17.85 0.83 -17.71
C LEU A 89 18.45 -0.02 -18.82
N ALA A 90 17.71 -0.26 -19.88
CA ALA A 90 18.13 -1.08 -21.01
C ALA A 90 18.09 -0.32 -22.33
N SER A 91 18.96 -0.71 -23.27
CA SER A 91 18.94 -0.22 -24.66
C SER A 91 18.56 -1.40 -25.55
N GLY A 92 17.34 -1.41 -26.14
CA GLY A 92 16.92 -2.49 -27.03
C GLY A 92 15.39 -2.72 -27.06
N GLU A 93 14.96 -3.87 -27.61
CA GLU A 93 13.54 -4.24 -27.70
C GLU A 93 13.04 -4.95 -26.42
N ALA A 94 11.87 -4.50 -25.95
CA ALA A 94 11.34 -4.81 -24.61
C ALA A 94 10.70 -6.19 -24.43
N SER A 95 10.53 -6.98 -25.48
CA SER A 95 9.57 -8.11 -25.45
C SER A 95 9.96 -9.27 -24.51
N THR A 96 11.24 -9.47 -24.20
CA THR A 96 11.73 -10.52 -23.28
C THR A 96 12.04 -10.00 -21.89
N LEU A 97 12.40 -8.71 -21.76
CA LEU A 97 12.83 -8.09 -20.51
C LEU A 97 11.73 -8.00 -19.46
N LEU A 98 10.45 -7.85 -19.86
CA LEU A 98 9.34 -7.68 -18.93
C LEU A 98 8.98 -8.96 -18.18
N ASP A 99 8.99 -10.10 -18.86
CA ASP A 99 8.70 -11.40 -18.23
C ASP A 99 9.83 -11.80 -17.28
N GLU A 100 11.09 -11.60 -17.69
CA GLU A 100 12.27 -11.84 -16.86
C GLU A 100 12.34 -10.89 -15.63
N ALA A 101 11.88 -9.65 -15.76
CA ALA A 101 11.87 -8.67 -14.67
C ALA A 101 10.93 -9.07 -13.54
N LEU A 102 9.80 -9.70 -13.85
CA LEU A 102 8.85 -10.20 -12.86
C LEU A 102 9.45 -11.35 -12.02
N GLU A 103 10.30 -12.18 -12.63
CA GLU A 103 10.96 -13.31 -11.95
C GLU A 103 12.18 -12.86 -11.11
N ALA A 104 12.85 -11.77 -11.51
CA ALA A 104 14.11 -11.33 -10.92
C ALA A 104 13.97 -10.29 -9.79
N ASP A 105 12.77 -10.02 -9.26
CA ASP A 105 12.52 -9.03 -8.19
C ASP A 105 13.04 -7.62 -8.55
N VAL A 106 12.79 -7.18 -9.79
CA VAL A 106 13.13 -5.85 -10.30
C VAL A 106 11.90 -4.95 -10.18
N ALA A 107 12.07 -3.74 -9.68
CA ALA A 107 10.98 -2.81 -9.41
C ALA A 107 10.38 -2.20 -10.68
N ASP A 108 11.21 -1.97 -11.71
CA ASP A 108 10.78 -1.46 -13.02
C ASP A 108 11.88 -1.66 -14.08
N VAL A 109 11.50 -1.63 -15.36
CA VAL A 109 12.44 -1.65 -16.50
C VAL A 109 12.12 -0.48 -17.43
N LEU A 110 13.10 0.34 -17.72
CA LEU A 110 12.97 1.47 -18.64
C LEU A 110 13.88 1.30 -19.85
N LEU A 111 13.31 1.47 -21.03
CA LEU A 111 14.07 1.46 -22.29
C LEU A 111 14.56 2.86 -22.59
N LEU A 112 15.89 3.00 -22.76
CA LEU A 112 16.49 4.28 -23.17
C LEU A 112 16.46 4.42 -24.72
N PRO A 113 16.33 5.66 -25.22
CA PRO A 113 16.33 6.95 -24.51
C PRO A 113 14.99 7.27 -23.83
N GLN A 114 15.04 7.82 -22.62
CA GLN A 114 13.88 8.29 -21.87
C GLN A 114 14.05 9.74 -21.40
N LEU A 115 12.93 10.43 -21.17
CA LEU A 115 12.95 11.73 -20.50
C LEU A 115 13.35 11.54 -19.04
N THR A 116 14.16 12.45 -18.50
CA THR A 116 14.59 12.43 -17.09
C THR A 116 13.42 12.33 -16.10
N GLU A 117 12.31 12.99 -16.41
CA GLU A 117 11.09 12.94 -15.62
C GLU A 117 10.48 11.52 -15.53
N ASN A 118 10.56 10.72 -16.58
CA ASN A 118 10.08 9.34 -16.57
C ASN A 118 10.96 8.47 -15.68
N VAL A 119 12.28 8.69 -15.71
CA VAL A 119 13.23 7.99 -14.84
C VAL A 119 13.02 8.42 -13.38
N ALA A 120 12.85 9.71 -13.11
CA ALA A 120 12.53 10.22 -11.79
C ALA A 120 11.19 9.67 -11.25
N PHE A 121 10.20 9.52 -12.12
CA PHE A 121 8.93 8.89 -11.76
C PHE A 121 9.10 7.41 -11.39
N ALA A 122 9.86 6.64 -12.17
CA ALA A 122 10.14 5.22 -11.85
C ALA A 122 10.93 5.08 -10.53
N ILE A 123 11.90 5.97 -10.27
CA ILE A 123 12.62 6.02 -9.00
C ILE A 123 11.65 6.27 -7.83
N ARG A 124 10.76 7.26 -7.94
CA ARG A 124 9.74 7.54 -6.92
C ARG A 124 8.82 6.34 -6.70
N LYS A 125 8.30 5.75 -7.77
CA LYS A 125 7.45 4.56 -7.72
C LYS A 125 8.15 3.40 -7.00
N ALA A 126 9.41 3.12 -7.36
CA ALA A 126 10.23 2.07 -6.76
C ALA A 126 10.53 2.33 -5.27
N SER A 127 10.89 3.57 -4.90
CA SER A 127 11.16 3.94 -3.52
C SER A 127 9.89 3.87 -2.63
N HIS A 128 8.73 4.27 -3.17
CA HIS A 128 7.45 4.12 -2.48
C HIS A 128 7.04 2.65 -2.32
N ALA A 129 7.25 1.81 -3.35
CA ALA A 129 7.00 0.38 -3.28
C ALA A 129 7.87 -0.30 -2.21
N ARG A 130 9.15 0.15 -2.04
CA ARG A 130 10.03 -0.32 -0.95
C ARG A 130 9.51 0.05 0.43
N ARG A 131 9.03 1.28 0.61
CA ARG A 131 8.44 1.71 1.89
C ARG A 131 7.20 0.90 2.23
N ALA A 132 6.54 0.30 1.23
CA ALA A 132 5.41 -0.61 1.39
C ALA A 132 5.79 -2.10 1.50
N ALA A 133 7.04 -2.49 1.17
CA ALA A 133 7.50 -3.88 1.24
C ALA A 133 8.25 -4.17 2.55
N PRO A 134 7.94 -5.27 3.28
CA PRO A 134 8.65 -5.62 4.52
C PRO A 134 10.12 -5.96 4.24
N LEU A 135 11.06 -5.36 4.99
CA LEU A 135 12.47 -5.75 4.98
C LEU A 135 12.63 -7.18 5.54
N PRO A 136 13.19 -8.14 4.79
CA PRO A 136 13.53 -9.45 5.35
C PRO A 136 14.75 -9.29 6.27
N GLY A 137 14.55 -9.44 7.58
CA GLY A 137 15.61 -9.44 8.58
C GLY A 137 15.45 -8.49 9.76
N ALA A 138 14.66 -7.43 9.66
CA ALA A 138 14.13 -6.76 10.83
C ALA A 138 12.93 -7.55 11.33
N ASN A 139 12.98 -8.07 12.54
CA ASN A 139 11.89 -8.78 13.22
C ASN A 139 10.79 -7.80 13.68
N THR A 140 10.47 -6.81 12.84
CA THR A 140 9.27 -5.99 12.96
C THR A 140 8.19 -6.72 12.16
N ARG A 141 7.42 -7.56 12.83
CA ARG A 141 6.15 -8.07 12.29
C ARG A 141 5.30 -6.85 11.91
N GLN A 142 5.32 -6.49 10.62
CA GLN A 142 4.37 -5.51 10.13
C GLN A 142 2.96 -6.07 10.27
N GLY A 143 2.07 -5.24 10.80
CA GLY A 143 0.67 -5.61 10.97
C GLY A 143 0.01 -5.96 9.64
N ARG A 144 -0.84 -6.97 9.66
CA ARG A 144 -1.60 -7.42 8.49
C ARG A 144 -2.88 -6.59 8.34
N ILE A 145 -3.12 -6.03 7.16
CA ILE A 145 -4.34 -5.30 6.83
C ILE A 145 -5.35 -6.26 6.17
N VAL A 146 -6.48 -6.43 6.84
CA VAL A 146 -7.64 -7.18 6.34
C VAL A 146 -8.77 -6.19 6.06
N THR A 147 -9.09 -5.98 4.79
CA THR A 147 -10.14 -5.05 4.36
C THR A 147 -11.44 -5.80 4.13
N VAL A 148 -12.51 -5.38 4.78
CA VAL A 148 -13.85 -5.95 4.63
C VAL A 148 -14.64 -5.07 3.67
N PHE A 149 -14.98 -5.61 2.52
CA PHE A 149 -15.67 -4.87 1.45
C PHE A 149 -16.89 -5.63 0.92
N SER A 150 -17.86 -4.89 0.47
CA SER A 150 -18.96 -5.37 -0.37
C SER A 150 -19.50 -4.22 -1.21
N PRO A 151 -19.74 -4.41 -2.50
CA PRO A 151 -20.28 -3.36 -3.38
C PRO A 151 -21.78 -3.07 -3.17
N LYS A 152 -22.35 -3.59 -2.11
CA LYS A 152 -23.76 -3.37 -1.75
C LYS A 152 -23.89 -3.05 -0.27
N GLY A 153 -24.70 -2.03 0.05
CA GLY A 153 -25.09 -1.71 1.42
C GLY A 153 -25.93 -2.83 2.06
N GLY A 154 -25.87 -2.97 3.37
CA GLY A 154 -26.70 -3.93 4.12
C GLY A 154 -26.27 -5.41 4.01
N THR A 155 -25.14 -5.72 3.40
CA THR A 155 -24.58 -7.08 3.31
C THR A 155 -24.01 -7.61 4.61
N GLY A 156 -23.76 -6.71 5.59
CA GLY A 156 -23.22 -7.04 6.91
C GLY A 156 -21.70 -6.82 7.03
N LYS A 157 -21.10 -5.97 6.20
CA LYS A 157 -19.67 -5.61 6.27
C LYS A 157 -19.23 -5.23 7.69
N THR A 158 -19.86 -4.20 8.24
CA THR A 158 -19.55 -3.66 9.58
C THR A 158 -19.71 -4.69 10.68
N VAL A 159 -20.77 -5.54 10.61
CA VAL A 159 -20.96 -6.65 11.56
C VAL A 159 -19.79 -7.64 11.48
N ILE A 160 -19.36 -7.98 10.27
CA ILE A 160 -18.26 -8.91 10.04
C ILE A 160 -16.94 -8.29 10.50
N ALA A 161 -16.66 -7.03 10.14
CA ALA A 161 -15.45 -6.32 10.52
C ALA A 161 -15.29 -6.21 12.04
N THR A 162 -16.33 -5.75 12.75
CA THR A 162 -16.34 -5.58 14.19
C THR A 162 -16.15 -6.91 14.94
N ASN A 163 -16.88 -7.96 14.51
CA ASN A 163 -16.77 -9.28 15.14
C ASN A 163 -15.42 -9.96 14.83
N LEU A 164 -14.89 -9.82 13.61
CA LEU A 164 -13.58 -10.32 13.24
C LEU A 164 -12.48 -9.68 14.11
N ALA A 165 -12.48 -8.35 14.18
CA ALA A 165 -11.51 -7.62 14.99
C ALA A 165 -11.57 -8.00 16.47
N ALA A 166 -12.78 -8.05 17.05
CA ALA A 166 -12.99 -8.45 18.45
C ALA A 166 -12.58 -9.90 18.72
N ALA A 167 -12.88 -10.83 17.80
CA ALA A 167 -12.51 -12.23 17.93
C ALA A 167 -11.00 -12.44 17.89
N VAL A 168 -10.30 -11.76 16.95
CA VAL A 168 -8.84 -11.84 16.83
C VAL A 168 -8.15 -11.27 18.08
N ALA A 169 -8.60 -10.09 18.55
CA ALA A 169 -8.04 -9.48 19.76
C ALA A 169 -8.21 -10.38 20.99
N LYS A 170 -9.38 -11.02 21.13
CA LYS A 170 -9.70 -11.86 22.30
C LYS A 170 -9.00 -13.22 22.26
N SER A 171 -8.88 -13.84 21.08
CA SER A 171 -8.40 -15.23 20.97
C SER A 171 -6.87 -15.35 20.91
N GLU A 172 -6.17 -14.37 20.35
CA GLU A 172 -4.76 -14.51 20.02
C GLU A 172 -3.84 -13.56 20.81
N GLY A 173 -4.39 -12.71 21.67
CA GLY A 173 -3.62 -11.71 22.42
C GLY A 173 -2.86 -10.73 21.53
N LYS A 174 -3.31 -10.55 20.29
CA LYS A 174 -2.72 -9.64 19.31
C LYS A 174 -3.19 -8.21 19.55
N ARG A 175 -2.33 -7.25 19.22
CA ARG A 175 -2.72 -5.86 19.13
C ARG A 175 -3.54 -5.68 17.84
N VAL A 176 -4.81 -5.36 17.98
CA VAL A 176 -5.74 -5.25 16.86
C VAL A 176 -6.29 -3.85 16.79
N LEU A 177 -6.23 -3.23 15.60
CA LEU A 177 -6.92 -1.99 15.28
C LEU A 177 -8.12 -2.30 14.39
N LEU A 178 -9.29 -1.79 14.75
CA LEU A 178 -10.43 -1.66 13.85
C LEU A 178 -10.49 -0.23 13.34
N LEU A 179 -10.47 -0.08 12.03
CA LEU A 179 -10.54 1.20 11.34
C LEU A 179 -11.86 1.30 10.59
N ASP A 180 -12.71 2.27 10.93
CA ASP A 180 -13.98 2.51 10.24
C ASP A 180 -13.77 3.54 9.12
N LEU A 181 -13.77 3.06 7.87
CA LEU A 181 -13.64 3.86 6.66
C LEU A 181 -14.97 4.00 5.88
N ASP A 182 -16.11 3.69 6.49
CA ASP A 182 -17.38 4.23 6.02
C ASP A 182 -17.52 5.67 6.54
N LEU A 183 -16.68 6.56 5.98
CA LEU A 183 -16.41 7.89 6.53
C LEU A 183 -17.62 8.80 6.68
N GLN A 184 -18.71 8.53 5.95
CA GLN A 184 -19.93 9.34 5.99
C GLN A 184 -21.01 8.75 6.91
N PHE A 185 -21.06 7.42 7.02
CA PHE A 185 -22.14 6.70 7.71
C PHE A 185 -21.60 5.51 8.51
N GLY A 186 -20.40 5.64 9.09
CA GLY A 186 -19.77 4.56 9.87
C GLY A 186 -20.53 4.25 11.16
N ASP A 187 -20.83 2.97 11.36
CA ASP A 187 -21.61 2.45 12.48
C ASP A 187 -20.79 1.52 13.40
N ALA A 188 -19.48 1.33 13.13
CA ALA A 188 -18.68 0.34 13.84
C ALA A 188 -18.57 0.65 15.36
N ALA A 189 -18.53 1.92 15.76
CA ALA A 189 -18.52 2.32 17.18
C ALA A 189 -19.82 1.91 17.87
N ILE A 190 -20.96 2.19 17.25
CA ILE A 190 -22.29 1.83 17.77
C ILE A 190 -22.40 0.30 17.89
N MET A 191 -21.94 -0.45 16.91
CA MET A 191 -21.98 -1.93 16.91
C MET A 191 -21.09 -2.55 18.00
N LEU A 192 -20.00 -1.87 18.39
CA LEU A 192 -19.14 -2.26 19.51
C LEU A 192 -19.65 -1.74 20.86
N GLY A 193 -20.66 -0.89 20.89
CA GLY A 193 -21.18 -0.27 22.12
C GLY A 193 -20.17 0.69 22.77
N VAL A 194 -19.34 1.37 21.96
CA VAL A 194 -18.39 2.37 22.41
C VAL A 194 -18.84 3.77 22.03
N GLU A 195 -18.60 4.72 22.89
CA GLU A 195 -18.79 6.17 22.62
C GLU A 195 -17.42 6.80 22.39
N PRO A 196 -17.05 7.08 21.13
CA PRO A 196 -15.72 7.61 20.83
C PRO A 196 -15.64 9.10 21.20
N GLU A 197 -14.56 9.49 21.89
CA GLU A 197 -14.24 10.90 22.15
C GLU A 197 -13.53 11.54 20.96
N LYS A 198 -12.83 10.75 20.16
CA LYS A 198 -12.04 11.17 19.00
C LYS A 198 -12.27 10.23 17.82
N THR A 199 -12.10 10.76 16.64
CA THR A 199 -12.36 10.09 15.37
C THR A 199 -11.14 10.13 14.44
N ILE A 200 -11.20 9.44 13.30
CA ILE A 200 -10.17 9.55 12.25
C ILE A 200 -10.02 11.01 11.77
N TYR A 201 -11.11 11.79 11.73
CA TYR A 201 -11.06 13.20 11.38
C TYR A 201 -10.17 13.98 12.35
N ASP A 202 -10.40 13.84 13.65
CA ASP A 202 -9.62 14.54 14.68
C ASP A 202 -8.13 14.21 14.58
N LEU A 203 -7.80 12.94 14.28
CA LEU A 203 -6.43 12.50 14.09
C LEU A 203 -5.76 13.15 12.87
N VAL A 204 -6.45 13.19 11.71
CA VAL A 204 -5.85 13.65 10.45
C VAL A 204 -5.78 15.18 10.32
N VAL A 205 -6.56 15.92 11.11
CA VAL A 205 -6.49 17.40 11.16
C VAL A 205 -5.59 17.91 12.27
N ALA A 206 -5.25 17.08 13.26
CA ALA A 206 -4.38 17.48 14.37
C ALA A 206 -2.98 17.86 13.86
N PRO A 207 -2.36 18.93 14.41
CA PRO A 207 -1.04 19.38 14.01
C PRO A 207 0.05 18.36 14.39
N GLY A 208 1.18 18.42 13.69
CA GLY A 208 2.34 17.53 13.87
C GLY A 208 2.28 16.26 13.04
N GLU A 209 3.40 15.54 12.99
CA GLU A 209 3.50 14.28 12.27
C GLU A 209 2.64 13.18 12.89
N LEU A 210 2.14 12.29 12.05
CA LEU A 210 1.42 11.10 12.49
C LEU A 210 2.42 9.97 12.75
N ASP A 211 2.54 9.59 14.02
CA ASP A 211 3.33 8.49 14.53
C ASP A 211 2.49 7.54 15.42
N SER A 212 3.11 6.53 15.99
CA SER A 212 2.45 5.53 16.84
C SER A 212 1.90 6.13 18.15
N GLU A 213 2.60 7.10 18.74
CA GLU A 213 2.18 7.76 19.99
C GLU A 213 0.93 8.62 19.74
N LYS A 214 0.96 9.39 18.65
CA LYS A 214 -0.19 10.21 18.24
C LYS A 214 -1.40 9.31 17.91
N LEU A 215 -1.21 8.22 17.15
CA LEU A 215 -2.28 7.26 16.86
C LEU A 215 -2.88 6.70 18.15
N ALA A 216 -2.06 6.27 19.10
CA ALA A 216 -2.52 5.74 20.39
C ALA A 216 -3.35 6.73 21.21
N GLY A 217 -3.13 8.04 21.02
CA GLY A 217 -3.90 9.10 21.66
C GLY A 217 -5.28 9.37 21.04
N TYR A 218 -5.63 8.72 19.93
CA TYR A 218 -6.89 8.92 19.20
C TYR A 218 -7.76 7.66 19.09
N VAL A 219 -7.25 6.49 19.44
CA VAL A 219 -8.03 5.25 19.42
C VAL A 219 -8.87 5.11 20.70
N THR A 220 -10.04 4.49 20.55
CA THR A 220 -10.91 4.10 21.67
C THR A 220 -10.69 2.62 21.98
N LYS A 221 -10.49 2.28 23.25
CA LYS A 221 -10.28 0.89 23.68
C LYS A 221 -11.59 0.17 23.94
N HIS A 222 -11.72 -1.03 23.38
CA HIS A 222 -12.89 -1.88 23.60
C HIS A 222 -12.59 -3.02 24.60
N VAL A 223 -13.60 -3.51 25.30
CA VAL A 223 -13.48 -4.55 26.32
C VAL A 223 -12.91 -5.89 25.81
N SER A 224 -12.93 -6.16 24.52
CA SER A 224 -12.29 -7.33 23.90
C SER A 224 -10.77 -7.20 23.76
N GLY A 225 -10.20 -6.03 24.07
CA GLY A 225 -8.77 -5.74 23.89
C GLY A 225 -8.41 -5.13 22.52
N LEU A 226 -9.39 -4.94 21.61
CA LEU A 226 -9.13 -4.21 20.36
C LEU A 226 -9.09 -2.71 20.61
N ASP A 227 -8.29 -1.99 19.82
CA ASP A 227 -8.34 -0.57 19.68
C ASP A 227 -9.18 -0.21 18.45
N MET A 228 -9.96 0.86 18.53
CA MET A 228 -10.82 1.30 17.45
C MET A 228 -10.55 2.76 17.11
N LEU A 229 -10.44 3.05 15.80
CA LEU A 229 -10.48 4.42 15.28
C LEU A 229 -11.76 4.58 14.44
N PRO A 230 -12.75 5.31 14.97
CA PRO A 230 -14.06 5.44 14.34
C PRO A 230 -14.06 6.42 13.19
N ALA A 231 -15.06 6.30 12.31
CA ALA A 231 -15.37 7.26 11.27
C ALA A 231 -15.69 8.65 11.87
N PRO A 232 -15.61 9.74 11.07
CA PRO A 232 -16.03 11.06 11.49
C PRO A 232 -17.47 11.08 12.01
N LEU A 233 -17.77 11.98 12.96
CA LEU A 233 -19.13 12.14 13.47
C LEU A 233 -20.05 12.92 12.51
N ARG A 234 -19.46 13.65 11.56
CA ARG A 234 -20.18 14.44 10.57
C ARG A 234 -19.77 14.03 9.16
N PRO A 235 -20.72 13.79 8.24
CA PRO A 235 -20.42 13.42 6.86
C PRO A 235 -19.50 14.40 6.12
N GLU A 236 -19.60 15.71 6.40
CA GLU A 236 -18.77 16.75 5.79
C GLU A 236 -17.29 16.63 6.16
N ASP A 237 -16.97 16.08 7.33
CA ASP A 237 -15.60 15.90 7.81
C ASP A 237 -14.87 14.77 7.04
N ALA A 238 -15.62 13.90 6.36
CA ALA A 238 -15.07 12.83 5.53
C ALA A 238 -14.13 13.31 4.42
N GLU A 239 -14.39 14.50 3.85
CA GLU A 239 -13.60 15.09 2.77
C GLU A 239 -12.16 15.44 3.20
N LEU A 240 -11.94 15.64 4.49
CA LEU A 240 -10.63 15.97 5.06
C LEU A 240 -9.75 14.74 5.31
N VAL A 241 -10.34 13.53 5.24
CA VAL A 241 -9.63 12.24 5.26
C VAL A 241 -9.16 11.89 3.85
N THR A 242 -8.10 12.55 3.40
CA THR A 242 -7.56 12.37 2.06
C THR A 242 -6.80 11.05 1.90
N GLU A 243 -6.61 10.60 0.65
CA GLU A 243 -5.84 9.41 0.30
C GLU A 243 -4.42 9.42 0.92
N ALA A 244 -3.72 10.56 0.84
CA ALA A 244 -2.37 10.70 1.37
C ALA A 244 -2.33 10.55 2.90
N LYS A 245 -3.28 11.20 3.62
CA LYS A 245 -3.39 11.09 5.08
C LYS A 245 -3.74 9.67 5.52
N LEU A 246 -4.68 9.02 4.80
CA LEU A 246 -5.05 7.65 5.07
C LEU A 246 -3.90 6.67 4.79
N GLY A 247 -3.18 6.89 3.68
CA GLY A 247 -1.98 6.11 3.38
C GLY A 247 -0.96 6.15 4.53
N ARG A 248 -0.68 7.35 5.05
CA ARG A 248 0.22 7.50 6.21
C ARG A 248 -0.33 6.84 7.47
N LEU A 249 -1.63 6.97 7.73
CA LEU A 249 -2.29 6.30 8.86
C LEU A 249 -2.13 4.77 8.81
N LEU A 250 -2.36 4.16 7.64
CA LEU A 250 -2.22 2.72 7.46
C LEU A 250 -0.76 2.25 7.63
N GLU A 251 0.23 3.05 7.22
CA GLU A 251 1.65 2.78 7.46
C GLU A 251 1.98 2.76 8.95
N VAL A 252 1.59 3.80 9.68
CA VAL A 252 1.78 3.88 11.14
C VAL A 252 1.02 2.77 11.87
N ALA A 253 -0.19 2.46 11.42
CA ALA A 253 -0.96 1.35 11.98
C ALA A 253 -0.26 0.01 11.81
N ARG A 254 0.37 -0.26 10.65
CA ARG A 254 1.16 -1.48 10.43
C ARG A 254 2.36 -1.63 11.35
N GLU A 255 2.98 -0.52 11.73
CA GLU A 255 4.11 -0.51 12.67
C GLU A 255 3.64 -0.77 14.11
N THR A 256 2.41 -0.37 14.43
CA THR A 256 1.87 -0.36 15.79
C THR A 256 1.09 -1.62 16.15
N TYR A 257 0.31 -2.17 15.20
CA TYR A 257 -0.63 -3.27 15.41
C TYR A 257 -0.22 -4.54 14.67
N ASP A 258 -0.62 -5.68 15.18
CA ASP A 258 -0.36 -6.99 14.54
C ASP A 258 -1.40 -7.30 13.46
N VAL A 259 -2.64 -6.82 13.66
CA VAL A 259 -3.76 -6.94 12.70
C VAL A 259 -4.53 -5.62 12.64
N ILE A 260 -4.77 -5.14 11.44
CA ILE A 260 -5.64 -4.01 11.16
C ILE A 260 -6.84 -4.50 10.36
N VAL A 261 -8.02 -4.42 10.94
CA VAL A 261 -9.28 -4.72 10.24
C VAL A 261 -9.88 -3.40 9.77
N VAL A 262 -10.20 -3.32 8.48
CA VAL A 262 -10.75 -2.11 7.88
C VAL A 262 -12.18 -2.38 7.45
N ASP A 263 -13.16 -1.68 8.05
CA ASP A 263 -14.53 -1.62 7.54
C ASP A 263 -14.65 -0.53 6.48
N THR A 264 -15.37 -0.77 5.38
CA THR A 264 -15.39 0.14 4.24
C THR A 264 -16.79 0.50 3.80
N SER A 265 -16.92 1.64 3.10
CA SER A 265 -18.10 1.98 2.31
C SER A 265 -18.25 1.02 1.11
N PRO A 266 -19.42 0.97 0.45
CA PRO A 266 -19.65 0.08 -0.71
C PRO A 266 -19.10 0.64 -2.05
N PHE A 267 -18.31 1.70 -2.03
CA PHE A 267 -17.88 2.41 -3.23
C PHE A 267 -16.36 2.46 -3.37
N PHE A 268 -15.88 2.38 -4.62
CA PHE A 268 -14.49 2.65 -4.97
C PHE A 268 -14.27 4.17 -5.08
N HIS A 269 -13.85 4.80 -4.00
CA HIS A 269 -13.45 6.21 -3.94
C HIS A 269 -12.00 6.32 -3.46
N GLY A 270 -11.43 7.53 -3.47
CA GLY A 270 -10.02 7.73 -3.16
C GLY A 270 -9.53 7.05 -1.88
N PRO A 271 -10.15 7.24 -0.71
CA PRO A 271 -9.80 6.52 0.52
C PRO A 271 -9.83 5.00 0.39
N MET A 272 -10.80 4.43 -0.35
CA MET A 272 -10.85 2.99 -0.60
C MET A 272 -9.69 2.52 -1.49
N LEU A 273 -9.33 3.28 -2.52
CA LEU A 273 -8.20 2.97 -3.40
C LEU A 273 -6.88 2.98 -2.60
N ALA A 274 -6.65 4.02 -1.79
CA ALA A 274 -5.47 4.09 -0.92
C ALA A 274 -5.39 2.92 0.10
N THR A 275 -6.54 2.39 0.51
CA THR A 275 -6.64 1.21 1.38
C THR A 275 -6.29 -0.06 0.61
N LEU A 276 -6.83 -0.24 -0.60
CA LEU A 276 -6.55 -1.42 -1.44
C LEU A 276 -5.07 -1.57 -1.76
N ASP A 277 -4.37 -0.48 -2.05
CA ASP A 277 -2.92 -0.48 -2.30
C ASP A 277 -2.12 -1.10 -1.15
N ARG A 278 -2.66 -1.04 0.07
CA ARG A 278 -2.01 -1.52 1.30
C ARG A 278 -2.64 -2.78 1.88
N THR A 279 -3.70 -3.29 1.26
CA THR A 279 -4.47 -4.46 1.73
C THR A 279 -3.71 -5.76 1.48
N ASP A 280 -3.51 -6.55 2.53
CA ASP A 280 -2.93 -7.90 2.43
C ASP A 280 -3.99 -8.95 2.10
N GLU A 281 -5.22 -8.76 2.60
CA GLU A 281 -6.35 -9.64 2.33
C GLU A 281 -7.65 -8.84 2.23
N LEU A 282 -8.37 -9.03 1.12
CA LEU A 282 -9.67 -8.44 0.87
C LEU A 282 -10.77 -9.47 1.14
N LEU A 283 -11.55 -9.25 2.19
CA LEU A 283 -12.71 -10.07 2.51
C LEU A 283 -13.94 -9.52 1.79
N MET A 284 -14.29 -10.12 0.66
CA MET A 284 -15.44 -9.75 -0.16
C MET A 284 -16.71 -10.38 0.41
N VAL A 285 -17.56 -9.55 1.02
CA VAL A 285 -18.82 -10.02 1.62
C VAL A 285 -19.92 -10.08 0.57
N CYS A 286 -20.47 -11.26 0.36
CA CYS A 286 -21.52 -11.59 -0.59
C CYS A 286 -22.83 -11.96 0.10
N GLY A 287 -23.94 -11.72 -0.56
CA GLY A 287 -25.28 -12.20 -0.17
C GLY A 287 -25.87 -13.13 -1.22
N LEU A 288 -26.94 -13.86 -0.86
CA LEU A 288 -27.66 -14.80 -1.74
C LEU A 288 -28.73 -14.09 -2.59
N ASP A 289 -28.40 -12.96 -3.21
CA ASP A 289 -29.33 -12.25 -4.08
C ASP A 289 -28.65 -11.81 -5.39
N VAL A 290 -29.41 -11.82 -6.49
CA VAL A 290 -28.91 -11.51 -7.83
C VAL A 290 -28.28 -10.12 -7.93
N PRO A 291 -28.85 -9.04 -7.36
CA PRO A 291 -28.19 -7.73 -7.38
C PRO A 291 -26.83 -7.72 -6.70
N THR A 292 -26.66 -8.42 -5.57
CA THR A 292 -25.36 -8.51 -4.89
C THR A 292 -24.35 -9.24 -5.77
N LEU A 293 -24.71 -10.37 -6.39
CA LEU A 293 -23.79 -11.11 -7.28
C LEU A 293 -23.38 -10.29 -8.50
N LYS A 294 -24.33 -9.58 -9.13
CA LYS A 294 -24.01 -8.66 -10.23
C LYS A 294 -22.97 -7.62 -9.80
N ASN A 295 -23.18 -6.99 -8.65
CA ASN A 295 -22.27 -5.95 -8.17
C ASN A 295 -20.90 -6.53 -7.76
N VAL A 296 -20.85 -7.73 -7.17
CA VAL A 296 -19.60 -8.43 -6.88
C VAL A 296 -18.81 -8.68 -8.16
N ARG A 297 -19.45 -9.17 -9.22
CA ARG A 297 -18.80 -9.37 -10.52
C ARG A 297 -18.23 -8.08 -11.09
N LEU A 298 -18.98 -6.99 -11.05
CA LEU A 298 -18.49 -5.67 -11.48
C LEU A 298 -17.29 -5.21 -10.64
N SER A 299 -17.34 -5.46 -9.33
CA SER A 299 -16.22 -5.11 -8.43
C SER A 299 -14.97 -5.93 -8.71
N LEU A 300 -15.11 -7.21 -9.06
CA LEU A 300 -13.96 -8.04 -9.47
C LEU A 300 -13.32 -7.52 -10.75
N GLN A 301 -14.12 -7.10 -11.72
CA GLN A 301 -13.60 -6.45 -12.93
C GLN A 301 -12.86 -5.13 -12.61
N THR A 302 -13.41 -4.35 -11.68
CA THR A 302 -12.73 -3.11 -11.22
C THR A 302 -11.41 -3.42 -10.51
N LEU A 303 -11.38 -4.43 -9.62
CA LEU A 303 -10.16 -4.86 -8.93
C LEU A 303 -9.09 -5.39 -9.90
N GLU A 304 -9.52 -6.08 -10.97
CA GLU A 304 -8.63 -6.53 -12.05
C GLU A 304 -8.03 -5.33 -12.80
N LEU A 305 -8.84 -4.32 -13.16
CA LEU A 305 -8.36 -3.08 -13.78
C LEU A 305 -7.39 -2.31 -12.87
N LEU A 306 -7.57 -2.40 -11.55
CA LEU A 306 -6.68 -1.82 -10.54
C LEU A 306 -5.45 -2.71 -10.27
N SER A 307 -5.29 -3.82 -10.99
CA SER A 307 -4.21 -4.80 -10.79
C SER A 307 -4.14 -5.36 -9.37
N PHE A 308 -5.29 -5.44 -8.67
CA PHE A 308 -5.34 -6.03 -7.33
C PHE A 308 -5.18 -7.56 -7.42
N PRO A 309 -4.26 -8.18 -6.65
CA PRO A 309 -3.97 -9.60 -6.75
C PRO A 309 -5.17 -10.47 -6.37
N GLN A 310 -5.68 -11.29 -7.30
CA GLN A 310 -6.86 -12.15 -7.07
C GLN A 310 -6.66 -13.12 -5.90
N GLN A 311 -5.43 -13.61 -5.68
CA GLN A 311 -5.10 -14.51 -4.57
C GLN A 311 -5.25 -13.87 -3.19
N ARG A 312 -5.33 -12.55 -3.10
CA ARG A 312 -5.62 -11.81 -1.86
C ARG A 312 -7.12 -11.66 -1.60
N ILE A 313 -7.99 -12.04 -2.53
CA ILE A 313 -9.45 -11.95 -2.37
C ILE A 313 -9.96 -13.22 -1.70
N ARG A 314 -10.73 -13.04 -0.63
CA ARG A 314 -11.49 -14.10 0.05
C ARG A 314 -12.97 -13.78 0.01
N PHE A 315 -13.78 -14.74 -0.43
CA PHE A 315 -15.22 -14.58 -0.46
C PHE A 315 -15.84 -15.06 0.85
N LEU A 316 -16.71 -14.25 1.42
CA LEU A 316 -17.52 -14.59 2.58
C LEU A 316 -19.00 -14.49 2.20
N LEU A 317 -19.68 -15.63 2.17
CA LEU A 317 -21.11 -15.68 1.95
C LEU A 317 -21.85 -15.46 3.26
N ASN A 318 -22.36 -14.24 3.47
CA ASN A 318 -23.16 -13.92 4.65
C ASN A 318 -24.62 -14.37 4.46
N ARG A 319 -25.29 -14.71 5.54
CA ARG A 319 -26.69 -15.20 5.57
C ARG A 319 -26.92 -16.38 4.60
N ALA A 320 -25.96 -17.32 4.56
CA ALA A 320 -25.98 -18.47 3.65
C ALA A 320 -27.20 -19.41 3.84
N ASN A 321 -27.91 -19.26 4.94
CA ASN A 321 -29.14 -19.99 5.28
C ASN A 321 -30.43 -19.22 4.94
N SER A 322 -30.33 -18.02 4.33
CA SER A 322 -31.51 -17.25 3.96
C SER A 322 -32.27 -17.95 2.81
N LYS A 323 -33.59 -17.99 2.93
CA LYS A 323 -34.48 -18.65 1.93
C LYS A 323 -34.84 -17.69 0.77
N VAL A 324 -33.89 -16.95 0.26
CA VAL A 324 -34.09 -15.98 -0.81
C VAL A 324 -33.52 -16.50 -2.14
N GLY A 325 -34.30 -17.25 -2.85
CA GLY A 325 -34.22 -17.40 -4.31
C GLY A 325 -33.00 -18.11 -4.92
N LEU A 326 -31.81 -17.97 -4.40
CA LEU A 326 -30.55 -18.56 -4.91
C LEU A 326 -30.00 -19.64 -3.98
N LYS A 327 -29.47 -20.71 -4.56
CA LYS A 327 -28.77 -21.76 -3.83
C LYS A 327 -27.27 -21.42 -3.77
N LYS A 328 -26.61 -21.87 -2.70
CA LYS A 328 -25.16 -21.68 -2.51
C LYS A 328 -24.34 -22.08 -3.77
N ARG A 329 -24.69 -23.18 -4.43
CA ARG A 329 -24.03 -23.67 -5.66
C ARG A 329 -24.14 -22.71 -6.84
N GLU A 330 -25.24 -21.95 -6.93
CA GLU A 330 -25.43 -20.95 -8.01
C GLU A 330 -24.57 -19.71 -7.79
N VAL A 331 -24.25 -19.40 -6.54
CA VAL A 331 -23.30 -18.33 -6.16
C VAL A 331 -21.85 -18.75 -6.45
N GLU A 332 -21.51 -20.02 -6.15
CA GLU A 332 -20.16 -20.55 -6.37
C GLU A 332 -19.83 -20.69 -7.88
N SER A 333 -20.84 -20.76 -8.74
CA SER A 333 -20.66 -20.88 -10.20
C SER A 333 -20.71 -19.55 -10.95
N ALA A 334 -21.10 -18.46 -10.31
CA ALA A 334 -21.23 -17.12 -10.90
C ALA A 334 -20.00 -16.25 -10.68
#